data_dee3b6bdca091bc4627ef6729375af8f
#
_entry.id   dee3b6bdca091bc4627ef6729375af8f
#
_cell.length_a   1.000
_cell.length_b   1.000
_cell.length_c   1.000
_cell.angle_alpha   90.00
_cell.angle_beta   90.00
_cell.angle_gamma   90.00
#
_symmetry.space_group_name_H-M   'P 1'
#
loop_
_entity.id
_entity.type
_entity.pdbx_description
1 polymer ?
#
loop_
_entity_poly.entity_id
_entity_poly.type
_entity_poly.pdbx_seq_one_letter_code
_entity_poly.pdbx_strand_id
1 'polypeptide(L)'
;MNHVVSNTSGSALKRLAVFSIALCSSFFCLNVQAVNCNGLAEWNSGSVYNNGAQVKQSNKAYQAQWWSQGHSPANYSGQWQEWKLLGSCDGTTTSTPASSKSSSKSSVASSTSSSKASVASSKSSSSVAGNDCGAAWYRANLTHYESYPAPGSDECVIYNGCMWSGYFYGISGKQPESWVMANNIAAVHLKDWSWLGLKKINLRQGTRRITATVYDGCSDSDCEGCCTANLAGDGYLIDLEKYTMQRFGSGSGIVEFQVCN
;
A
#
# COMPACT_ATOMS: atom_id res chain seq x y z
N MET A 1 -82.93 -15.22 15.40
CA MET A 1 -83.05 -14.95 16.82
C MET A 1 -81.84 -14.05 17.17
N ASN A 2 -82.09 -12.81 17.12
CA ASN A 2 -82.30 -11.77 18.14
C ASN A 2 -81.35 -11.84 19.34
N HIS A 3 -80.53 -10.85 19.54
CA HIS A 3 -80.45 -9.75 20.51
C HIS A 3 -79.09 -9.06 20.38
N VAL A 4 -79.01 -7.82 20.05
CA VAL A 4 -79.36 -6.49 20.53
C VAL A 4 -78.62 -6.09 21.87
N VAL A 5 -77.86 -5.01 21.72
CA VAL A 5 -77.50 -3.87 22.61
C VAL A 5 -76.54 -4.16 23.76
N SER A 6 -75.46 -3.33 23.95
CA SER A 6 -75.56 -1.97 24.44
C SER A 6 -74.19 -1.23 24.42
N ASN A 7 -74.32 0.02 24.13
CA ASN A 7 -73.42 1.12 24.15
C ASN A 7 -73.02 1.56 25.56
N THR A 8 -71.73 1.77 25.84
CA THR A 8 -71.36 2.72 26.92
C THR A 8 -70.08 3.47 26.53
N SER A 9 -70.28 4.76 26.36
CA SER A 9 -69.27 5.79 26.21
C SER A 9 -68.32 5.85 27.41
N GLY A 10 -67.02 5.86 27.17
CA GLY A 10 -65.99 6.19 28.15
C GLY A 10 -64.92 7.04 27.52
N SER A 11 -65.06 8.36 27.71
CA SER A 11 -64.06 9.32 27.35
C SER A 11 -62.74 9.10 28.14
N ALA A 12 -61.70 8.64 27.53
CA ALA A 12 -60.38 8.63 28.13
C ALA A 12 -59.47 9.59 27.32
N LEU A 13 -59.11 10.69 27.99
CA LEU A 13 -58.10 11.65 27.52
C LEU A 13 -56.83 10.92 27.12
N LYS A 14 -56.50 10.91 25.84
CA LYS A 14 -55.17 10.52 25.34
C LYS A 14 -54.20 11.67 25.61
N ARG A 15 -53.40 11.51 26.66
CA ARG A 15 -52.21 12.33 26.85
C ARG A 15 -51.24 12.02 25.70
N LEU A 16 -51.02 12.98 24.80
CA LEU A 16 -49.91 12.95 23.84
C LEU A 16 -48.61 13.04 24.64
N ALA A 17 -47.91 11.94 24.75
CA ALA A 17 -46.51 11.95 25.15
C ALA A 17 -45.70 12.32 23.90
N VAL A 18 -45.22 13.56 23.86
CA VAL A 18 -44.24 14.00 22.86
C VAL A 18 -42.93 13.35 23.25
N PHE A 19 -42.60 12.25 22.59
CA PHE A 19 -41.24 11.70 22.61
C PHE A 19 -40.36 12.61 21.78
N SER A 20 -39.66 13.52 22.44
CA SER A 20 -38.51 14.20 21.86
C SER A 20 -37.41 13.17 21.61
N ILE A 21 -37.31 12.69 20.38
CA ILE A 21 -36.14 11.92 19.92
C ILE A 21 -34.99 12.93 19.82
N ALA A 22 -34.20 13.00 20.86
CA ALA A 22 -32.89 13.65 20.77
C ALA A 22 -32.05 12.83 19.83
N LEU A 23 -31.90 13.32 18.59
CA LEU A 23 -30.87 12.84 17.65
C LEU A 23 -29.51 13.17 18.27
N CYS A 24 -28.98 12.23 19.03
CA CYS A 24 -27.61 12.25 19.45
C CYS A 24 -26.75 11.89 18.18
N SER A 25 -26.41 12.91 17.40
CA SER A 25 -25.41 12.77 16.34
C SER A 25 -24.11 12.38 17.01
N SER A 26 -23.81 11.08 17.01
CA SER A 26 -22.52 10.56 17.41
C SER A 26 -21.51 11.06 16.42
N PHE A 27 -20.95 12.23 16.66
CA PHE A 27 -19.69 12.63 16.05
C PHE A 27 -18.66 11.61 16.54
N PHE A 28 -18.27 10.69 15.66
CA PHE A 28 -17.05 9.94 15.81
C PHE A 28 -15.92 10.97 15.80
N CYS A 29 -15.54 11.45 16.97
CA CYS A 29 -14.26 12.12 17.14
C CYS A 29 -13.20 11.06 16.84
N LEU A 30 -12.63 11.11 15.63
CA LEU A 30 -11.38 10.44 15.33
C LEU A 30 -10.37 11.03 16.33
N ASN A 31 -10.04 10.26 17.36
CA ASN A 31 -8.95 10.59 18.25
C ASN A 31 -7.66 10.51 17.41
N VAL A 32 -7.26 11.61 16.81
CA VAL A 32 -5.92 11.75 16.25
C VAL A 32 -4.96 11.76 17.43
N GLN A 33 -4.32 10.64 17.69
CA GLN A 33 -3.32 10.55 18.73
C GLN A 33 -2.17 11.48 18.41
N ALA A 34 -1.81 12.29 19.39
CA ALA A 34 -0.62 13.12 19.32
C ALA A 34 0.63 12.21 19.41
N VAL A 35 1.58 12.41 18.51
CA VAL A 35 2.80 11.62 18.38
C VAL A 35 4.01 12.49 18.67
N ASN A 36 4.97 11.96 19.43
CA ASN A 36 6.22 12.65 19.64
C ASN A 36 7.07 12.63 18.35
N CYS A 37 7.18 13.77 17.68
CA CYS A 37 7.97 13.91 16.46
C CYS A 37 9.40 14.39 16.69
N ASN A 38 9.85 14.48 17.96
CA ASN A 38 11.22 14.86 18.25
C ASN A 38 12.18 13.80 17.72
N GLY A 39 13.13 14.23 16.89
CA GLY A 39 14.11 13.33 16.26
C GLY A 39 13.64 12.72 14.94
N LEU A 40 12.39 12.87 14.53
CA LEU A 40 11.97 12.47 13.19
C LEU A 40 12.52 13.45 12.16
N ALA A 41 13.14 12.89 11.11
CA ALA A 41 13.59 13.68 9.96
C ALA A 41 12.39 14.22 9.18
N GLU A 42 12.55 15.39 8.55
CA GLU A 42 11.59 15.84 7.54
C GLU A 42 11.63 14.91 6.32
N TRP A 43 10.48 14.65 5.76
CA TRP A 43 10.38 13.90 4.50
C TRP A 43 11.11 14.64 3.36
N ASN A 44 11.81 13.89 2.53
CA ASN A 44 12.54 14.42 1.38
C ASN A 44 12.28 13.56 0.15
N SER A 45 11.89 14.16 -0.97
CA SER A 45 11.54 13.47 -2.21
C SER A 45 12.68 12.68 -2.86
N GLY A 46 13.93 13.07 -2.61
CA GLY A 46 15.11 12.37 -3.12
C GLY A 46 15.55 11.18 -2.28
N SER A 47 15.03 11.06 -1.06
CA SER A 47 15.42 9.99 -0.13
C SER A 47 14.62 8.71 -0.39
N VAL A 48 15.26 7.58 -0.13
CA VAL A 48 14.63 6.26 -0.11
C VAL A 48 14.20 5.94 1.33
N TYR A 49 12.98 5.48 1.47
CA TYR A 49 12.40 5.04 2.73
C TYR A 49 12.00 3.58 2.61
N ASN A 50 12.48 2.74 3.50
CA ASN A 50 12.10 1.34 3.59
C ASN A 50 11.00 1.15 4.63
N ASN A 51 10.37 -0.01 4.62
CA ASN A 51 9.36 -0.38 5.60
C ASN A 51 9.81 -0.07 7.03
N GLY A 52 8.94 0.59 7.79
CA GLY A 52 9.19 1.01 9.16
C GLY A 52 9.91 2.38 9.31
N ALA A 53 10.46 2.96 8.23
CA ALA A 53 11.06 4.28 8.27
C ALA A 53 10.03 5.34 8.68
N GLN A 54 10.38 6.16 9.66
CA GLN A 54 9.50 7.22 10.16
C GLN A 54 10.02 8.59 9.78
N VAL A 55 9.09 9.44 9.37
CA VAL A 55 9.37 10.84 8.99
C VAL A 55 8.25 11.75 9.50
N LYS A 56 8.50 13.03 9.46
CA LYS A 56 7.46 14.04 9.65
C LYS A 56 7.29 14.88 8.39
N GLN A 57 6.08 15.34 8.14
CA GLN A 57 5.73 16.29 7.11
C GLN A 57 4.46 17.05 7.52
N SER A 58 4.46 18.38 7.37
CA SER A 58 3.28 19.22 7.67
C SER A 58 2.71 18.99 9.08
N ASN A 59 3.59 18.93 10.08
CA ASN A 59 3.25 18.71 11.51
C ASN A 59 2.52 17.36 11.78
N LYS A 60 2.79 16.35 10.98
CA LYS A 60 2.29 14.98 11.16
C LYS A 60 3.43 14.00 11.05
N ALA A 61 3.36 12.90 11.81
CA ALA A 61 4.28 11.78 11.73
C ALA A 61 3.70 10.70 10.83
N TYR A 62 4.56 10.11 10.03
CA TYR A 62 4.22 9.03 9.09
C TYR A 62 5.23 7.90 9.20
N GLN A 63 4.80 6.70 8.88
CA GLN A 63 5.66 5.53 8.77
C GLN A 63 5.52 4.93 7.36
N ALA A 64 6.66 4.68 6.73
CA ALA A 64 6.66 3.95 5.47
C ALA A 64 6.20 2.51 5.72
N GLN A 65 5.18 2.07 4.99
CA GLN A 65 4.66 0.71 5.07
C GLN A 65 5.48 -0.27 4.23
N TRP A 66 6.14 0.24 3.20
CA TRP A 66 7.08 -0.45 2.32
C TRP A 66 8.04 0.57 1.70
N TRP A 67 8.79 0.15 0.68
CA TRP A 67 9.72 1.04 -0.01
C TRP A 67 8.99 2.21 -0.67
N SER A 68 9.46 3.43 -0.45
CA SER A 68 8.93 4.65 -1.05
C SER A 68 10.06 5.60 -1.41
N GLN A 69 9.96 6.25 -2.56
CA GLN A 69 10.80 7.36 -2.99
C GLN A 69 9.98 8.32 -3.85
N GLY A 70 10.09 9.60 -3.59
CA GLY A 70 9.38 10.63 -4.36
C GLY A 70 7.90 10.81 -4.00
N HIS A 71 7.29 9.87 -3.29
CA HIS A 71 5.88 9.91 -2.89
C HIS A 71 5.72 10.56 -1.52
N SER A 72 5.11 11.77 -1.52
CA SER A 72 4.91 12.56 -0.30
C SER A 72 3.93 11.89 0.67
N PRO A 73 4.27 11.69 1.95
CA PRO A 73 3.37 11.12 2.94
C PRO A 73 2.02 11.82 3.03
N ALA A 74 1.99 13.14 2.84
CA ALA A 74 0.73 13.90 2.88
C ALA A 74 -0.26 13.50 1.79
N ASN A 75 0.24 13.00 0.65
CA ASN A 75 -0.57 12.63 -0.52
C ASN A 75 -0.72 11.11 -0.70
N TYR A 76 0.15 10.33 -0.05
CA TYR A 76 0.24 8.87 -0.22
C TYR A 76 0.12 8.14 1.12
N SER A 77 -0.81 8.60 1.98
CA SER A 77 -1.13 7.98 3.28
C SER A 77 -2.60 7.52 3.38
N GLY A 78 -3.25 7.29 2.25
CA GLY A 78 -4.56 6.66 2.17
C GLY A 78 -4.48 5.15 2.38
N GLN A 79 -5.62 4.50 2.29
CA GLN A 79 -5.68 3.04 2.29
C GLN A 79 -4.84 2.50 1.13
N TRP A 80 -3.96 1.53 1.40
CA TRP A 80 -3.07 0.87 0.40
C TRP A 80 -2.02 1.80 -0.22
N GLN A 81 -1.62 2.84 0.49
CA GLN A 81 -0.55 3.74 0.05
C GLN A 81 0.71 3.53 0.91
N GLU A 82 1.83 4.06 0.41
CA GLU A 82 3.16 3.82 0.96
C GLU A 82 3.34 4.29 2.40
N TRP A 83 2.48 5.20 2.86
CA TRP A 83 2.64 5.82 4.15
C TRP A 83 1.44 5.59 5.06
N LYS A 84 1.70 5.24 6.29
CA LYS A 84 0.72 5.20 7.38
C LYS A 84 0.85 6.49 8.18
N LEU A 85 -0.26 7.22 8.32
CA LEU A 85 -0.33 8.34 9.24
C LEU A 85 -0.29 7.82 10.68
N LEU A 86 0.71 8.23 11.46
CA LEU A 86 0.84 7.88 12.87
C LEU A 86 0.07 8.84 13.77
N GLY A 87 -0.02 10.11 13.39
CA GLY A 87 -0.74 11.14 14.13
C GLY A 87 -0.18 12.53 13.89
N SER A 88 -0.75 13.52 14.60
CA SER A 88 -0.22 14.89 14.62
C SER A 88 0.96 14.97 15.56
N CYS A 89 1.97 15.76 15.19
CA CYS A 89 3.09 16.03 16.07
C CYS A 89 2.64 16.82 17.30
N ASP A 90 3.05 16.41 18.49
CA ASP A 90 2.84 17.18 19.70
C ASP A 90 3.56 18.51 19.60
N GLY A 91 2.81 19.57 19.51
CA GLY A 91 3.33 20.94 19.59
C GLY A 91 3.71 21.32 21.02
N THR A 92 4.42 20.46 21.74
CA THR A 92 4.90 20.83 23.08
C THR A 92 6.13 21.69 22.92
N THR A 93 5.90 22.99 22.75
CA THR A 93 6.92 24.02 23.03
C THR A 93 7.16 24.04 24.53
N THR A 94 8.00 23.17 25.01
CA THR A 94 8.64 23.41 26.32
C THR A 94 9.95 24.09 26.07
N SER A 95 9.88 25.39 25.99
CA SER A 95 11.02 26.28 26.16
C SER A 95 11.46 26.22 27.61
N THR A 96 12.53 25.53 27.90
CA THR A 96 13.33 25.79 29.09
C THR A 96 14.78 25.86 28.65
N PRO A 97 15.43 27.01 28.84
CA PRO A 97 16.83 27.14 28.50
C PRO A 97 17.68 26.62 29.65
N ALA A 98 18.48 25.62 29.38
CA ALA A 98 19.61 25.32 30.26
C ALA A 98 20.90 25.43 29.47
N SER A 99 21.59 26.53 29.71
CA SER A 99 23.01 26.75 29.45
C SER A 99 23.85 25.58 29.94
N SER A 100 24.77 25.14 29.13
CA SER A 100 26.16 25.05 29.56
C SER A 100 27.08 24.76 28.37
N LYS A 101 28.05 25.65 28.25
CA LYS A 101 29.22 25.62 27.42
C LYS A 101 30.04 24.34 27.63
N SER A 102 30.59 23.78 26.57
CA SER A 102 32.03 23.51 26.57
C SER A 102 32.54 23.31 25.14
N SER A 103 33.48 24.11 24.84
CA SER A 103 34.37 24.17 23.68
C SER A 103 35.43 23.06 23.73
N SER A 104 35.81 22.57 22.53
CA SER A 104 37.23 22.36 22.12
C SER A 104 37.21 21.81 20.69
N LYS A 105 37.63 22.52 19.82
CA LYS A 105 38.82 22.86 19.04
C LYS A 105 39.76 21.68 18.76
N SER A 106 40.04 21.50 17.52
CA SER A 106 41.28 21.09 16.82
C SER A 106 41.03 19.92 15.87
N SER A 107 41.56 19.81 14.72
CA SER A 107 42.32 20.56 13.71
C SER A 107 42.68 19.57 12.60
N VAL A 108 42.45 20.00 11.36
CA VAL A 108 43.28 19.82 10.17
C VAL A 108 44.15 18.54 10.07
N ALA A 109 43.94 17.75 9.01
CA ALA A 109 45.01 17.36 8.10
C ALA A 109 44.45 16.89 6.76
N SER A 110 44.79 17.59 5.72
CA SER A 110 44.69 17.25 4.31
C SER A 110 45.63 16.07 3.99
N SER A 111 45.18 15.16 3.18
CA SER A 111 46.09 14.44 2.26
C SER A 111 45.31 14.02 0.99
N THR A 112 45.66 14.70 -0.08
CA THR A 112 45.43 14.37 -1.46
C THR A 112 46.14 13.08 -1.83
N SER A 113 45.46 12.14 -2.43
CA SER A 113 46.07 11.24 -3.38
C SER A 113 45.09 10.85 -4.47
N SER A 114 45.39 11.36 -5.64
CA SER A 114 44.79 11.01 -6.91
C SER A 114 45.15 9.56 -7.30
N SER A 115 44.14 8.76 -7.57
CA SER A 115 44.33 7.58 -8.42
C SER A 115 43.17 7.51 -9.40
N LYS A 116 43.49 7.86 -10.63
CA LYS A 116 42.73 7.60 -11.84
C LYS A 116 42.56 6.10 -11.97
N ALA A 117 41.32 5.62 -11.77
CA ALA A 117 40.93 4.31 -12.27
C ALA A 117 39.95 4.53 -13.42
N SER A 118 40.40 4.15 -14.58
CA SER A 118 39.65 4.09 -15.84
C SER A 118 38.49 3.10 -15.63
N VAL A 119 37.24 3.62 -15.57
CA VAL A 119 36.08 2.76 -15.64
C VAL A 119 35.85 2.44 -17.12
N ALA A 120 36.21 1.23 -17.50
CA ALA A 120 35.76 0.65 -18.75
C ALA A 120 34.21 0.54 -18.65
N SER A 121 33.53 1.33 -19.47
CA SER A 121 32.11 1.15 -19.75
C SER A 121 31.91 -0.20 -20.42
N SER A 122 31.63 -1.22 -19.63
CA SER A 122 31.00 -2.42 -20.15
C SER A 122 29.58 -2.05 -20.55
N LYS A 123 29.36 -1.74 -21.82
CA LYS A 123 28.07 -1.82 -22.47
C LYS A 123 27.58 -3.25 -22.29
N SER A 124 26.77 -3.49 -21.31
CA SER A 124 25.90 -4.65 -21.29
C SER A 124 24.90 -4.46 -22.42
N SER A 125 25.22 -4.98 -23.57
CA SER A 125 24.26 -5.22 -24.63
C SER A 125 23.36 -6.34 -24.14
N SER A 126 22.23 -5.95 -23.53
CA SER A 126 21.09 -6.84 -23.39
C SER A 126 20.66 -7.21 -24.80
N SER A 127 21.04 -8.40 -25.22
CA SER A 127 20.45 -9.07 -26.38
C SER A 127 18.94 -9.04 -26.20
N VAL A 128 18.25 -8.29 -27.05
CA VAL A 128 16.80 -8.33 -27.19
C VAL A 128 16.50 -9.73 -27.69
N ALA A 129 16.18 -10.64 -26.77
CA ALA A 129 15.51 -11.89 -27.10
C ALA A 129 14.22 -11.49 -27.82
N GLY A 130 13.92 -12.13 -28.95
CA GLY A 130 12.82 -11.80 -29.84
C GLY A 130 11.54 -11.56 -29.03
N ASN A 131 10.88 -10.45 -29.31
CA ASN A 131 9.65 -10.04 -28.62
C ASN A 131 8.52 -10.98 -29.05
N ASP A 132 8.29 -12.05 -28.31
CA ASP A 132 7.06 -12.86 -28.40
C ASP A 132 5.85 -12.17 -27.71
N CYS A 133 5.93 -10.83 -27.56
CA CYS A 133 4.87 -10.06 -26.92
C CYS A 133 3.89 -9.52 -27.97
N GLY A 134 2.61 -9.57 -27.65
CA GLY A 134 1.54 -8.95 -28.45
C GLY A 134 1.80 -7.45 -28.66
N ALA A 135 1.26 -6.86 -29.72
CA ALA A 135 1.43 -5.43 -29.99
C ALA A 135 0.62 -4.54 -29.04
N ALA A 136 -0.45 -5.07 -28.45
CA ALA A 136 -1.40 -4.30 -27.64
C ALA A 136 -0.88 -4.04 -26.22
N TRP A 137 -1.09 -2.81 -25.77
CA TRP A 137 -0.92 -2.41 -24.38
C TRP A 137 -2.29 -2.15 -23.75
N TYR A 138 -2.49 -2.66 -22.56
CA TYR A 138 -3.69 -2.52 -21.76
C TYR A 138 -3.38 -1.70 -20.51
N ARG A 139 -4.40 -1.07 -19.92
CA ARG A 139 -4.27 -0.28 -18.69
C ARG A 139 -4.95 -1.02 -17.54
N ALA A 140 -4.26 -1.11 -16.42
CA ALA A 140 -4.75 -1.76 -15.21
C ALA A 140 -4.56 -0.84 -14.00
N ASN A 141 -5.32 -1.08 -12.94
CA ASN A 141 -4.92 -0.61 -11.63
C ASN A 141 -3.75 -1.46 -11.14
N LEU A 142 -2.76 -0.82 -10.55
CA LEU A 142 -1.64 -1.46 -9.90
C LEU A 142 -1.87 -1.49 -8.40
N THR A 143 -1.78 -2.67 -7.81
CA THR A 143 -1.72 -2.91 -6.37
C THR A 143 -0.52 -3.78 -6.04
N HIS A 144 -0.35 -4.17 -4.78
CA HIS A 144 0.70 -5.09 -4.37
C HIS A 144 0.23 -5.89 -3.15
N TYR A 145 0.84 -7.06 -2.96
CA TYR A 145 0.57 -7.99 -1.86
C TYR A 145 1.86 -8.60 -1.31
N GLU A 146 1.78 -9.25 -0.16
CA GLU A 146 2.90 -9.95 0.46
C GLU A 146 2.64 -11.46 0.47
N SER A 147 3.45 -12.24 -0.25
CA SER A 147 3.37 -13.71 -0.22
C SER A 147 3.84 -14.32 1.11
N TYR A 148 4.56 -13.56 1.91
CA TYR A 148 5.04 -13.93 3.25
C TYR A 148 4.76 -12.80 4.24
N PRO A 149 3.46 -12.53 4.55
CA PRO A 149 3.10 -11.44 5.44
C PRO A 149 3.48 -11.75 6.89
N ALA A 150 3.77 -10.69 7.64
CA ALA A 150 4.02 -10.82 9.07
C ALA A 150 2.74 -11.27 9.81
N PRO A 151 2.83 -12.18 10.78
CA PRO A 151 1.69 -12.55 11.61
C PRO A 151 1.02 -11.31 12.24
N GLY A 152 -0.29 -11.19 12.09
CA GLY A 152 -1.07 -10.08 12.62
C GLY A 152 -1.07 -8.81 11.77
N SER A 153 -0.41 -8.80 10.61
CA SER A 153 -0.56 -7.72 9.62
C SER A 153 -1.94 -7.77 8.97
N ASP A 154 -2.37 -6.66 8.38
CA ASP A 154 -3.64 -6.59 7.63
C ASP A 154 -3.66 -7.60 6.48
N GLU A 155 -2.55 -7.80 5.79
CA GLU A 155 -2.40 -8.82 4.76
C GLU A 155 -2.66 -10.23 5.30
N CYS A 156 -2.18 -10.52 6.51
CA CYS A 156 -2.36 -11.81 7.16
C CYS A 156 -3.82 -12.01 7.64
N VAL A 157 -4.40 -10.99 8.28
CA VAL A 157 -5.66 -11.12 9.03
C VAL A 157 -6.87 -10.81 8.15
N ILE A 158 -6.79 -9.77 7.31
CA ILE A 158 -7.90 -9.28 6.50
C ILE A 158 -7.97 -10.02 5.15
N TYR A 159 -6.80 -10.27 4.53
CA TYR A 159 -6.71 -10.85 3.18
C TYR A 159 -6.30 -12.32 3.18
N ASN A 160 -6.31 -12.99 4.32
CA ASN A 160 -5.93 -14.40 4.45
C ASN A 160 -4.50 -14.73 3.98
N GLY A 161 -3.64 -13.73 3.82
CA GLY A 161 -2.29 -13.90 3.27
C GLY A 161 -1.43 -14.90 4.06
N CYS A 162 -1.64 -15.03 5.37
CA CYS A 162 -0.94 -16.06 6.16
C CYS A 162 -1.37 -17.48 5.81
N MET A 163 -2.65 -17.70 5.46
CA MET A 163 -3.15 -19.01 5.04
C MET A 163 -2.51 -19.43 3.71
N TRP A 164 -2.33 -18.47 2.81
CA TRP A 164 -1.78 -18.69 1.48
C TRP A 164 -0.27 -18.44 1.39
N SER A 165 0.41 -18.24 2.54
CA SER A 165 1.83 -17.92 2.57
C SER A 165 2.68 -18.86 1.74
N GLY A 166 3.28 -18.33 0.66
CA GLY A 166 4.14 -19.04 -0.29
C GLY A 166 3.38 -19.92 -1.30
N TYR A 167 2.05 -19.93 -1.29
CA TYR A 167 1.25 -20.60 -2.32
C TYR A 167 0.82 -19.58 -3.37
N PHE A 168 0.76 -20.03 -4.62
CA PHE A 168 0.36 -19.22 -5.78
C PHE A 168 -0.64 -20.02 -6.61
N TYR A 169 -1.68 -19.38 -7.09
CA TYR A 169 -2.80 -20.03 -7.78
C TYR A 169 -2.37 -20.86 -8.99
N GLY A 170 -1.34 -20.42 -9.73
CA GLY A 170 -0.90 -21.04 -10.99
C GLY A 170 0.16 -22.13 -10.85
N ILE A 171 0.74 -22.32 -9.68
CA ILE A 171 1.82 -23.31 -9.49
C ILE A 171 1.58 -24.21 -8.30
N SER A 172 2.01 -25.48 -8.43
CA SER A 172 1.81 -26.46 -7.37
C SER A 172 2.79 -26.31 -6.20
N GLY A 173 2.26 -26.46 -5.01
CA GLY A 173 3.04 -26.54 -3.78
C GLY A 173 3.53 -25.19 -3.27
N LYS A 174 3.96 -25.19 -2.02
CA LYS A 174 4.50 -23.99 -1.36
C LYS A 174 5.88 -23.66 -1.90
N GLN A 175 6.06 -22.43 -2.37
CA GLN A 175 7.37 -21.91 -2.78
C GLN A 175 8.08 -21.28 -1.60
N PRO A 176 9.39 -21.52 -1.40
CA PRO A 176 10.12 -20.87 -0.33
C PRO A 176 10.26 -19.36 -0.60
N GLU A 177 10.38 -18.55 0.46
CA GLU A 177 10.51 -17.09 0.31
C GLU A 177 11.70 -16.68 -0.56
N SER A 178 12.80 -17.46 -0.52
CA SER A 178 13.97 -17.23 -1.38
C SER A 178 13.64 -17.34 -2.88
N TRP A 179 12.72 -18.23 -3.26
CA TRP A 179 12.22 -18.33 -4.63
C TRP A 179 11.36 -17.11 -4.98
N VAL A 180 10.47 -16.69 -4.08
CA VAL A 180 9.67 -15.49 -4.26
C VAL A 180 10.55 -14.25 -4.46
N MET A 181 11.56 -14.08 -3.62
CA MET A 181 12.55 -13.01 -3.73
C MET A 181 13.29 -13.00 -5.07
N ALA A 182 13.54 -14.17 -5.66
CA ALA A 182 14.31 -14.30 -6.91
C ALA A 182 13.46 -14.10 -8.18
N ASN A 183 12.13 -14.14 -8.07
CA ASN A 183 11.23 -14.09 -9.21
C ASN A 183 10.44 -12.78 -9.26
N ASN A 184 10.09 -12.36 -10.47
CA ASN A 184 9.13 -11.27 -10.67
C ASN A 184 7.74 -11.87 -10.81
N ILE A 185 6.91 -11.67 -9.80
CA ILE A 185 5.61 -12.29 -9.64
C ILE A 185 4.52 -11.23 -9.71
N ALA A 186 3.48 -11.52 -10.47
CA ALA A 186 2.24 -10.76 -10.51
C ALA A 186 1.05 -11.68 -10.25
N ALA A 187 0.02 -11.12 -9.61
CA ALA A 187 -1.32 -11.66 -9.59
C ALA A 187 -2.23 -10.83 -10.49
N VAL A 188 -3.32 -11.44 -10.93
CA VAL A 188 -4.38 -10.79 -11.69
C VAL A 188 -5.73 -11.18 -11.11
N HIS A 189 -6.78 -10.39 -11.35
CA HIS A 189 -8.12 -10.82 -10.98
C HIS A 189 -8.47 -12.19 -11.64
N LEU A 190 -9.02 -13.13 -10.89
CA LEU A 190 -9.32 -14.48 -11.40
C LEU A 190 -10.21 -14.49 -12.64
N LYS A 191 -11.06 -13.46 -12.87
CA LYS A 191 -11.83 -13.33 -14.12
C LYS A 191 -10.95 -13.31 -15.38
N ASP A 192 -9.71 -12.84 -15.24
CA ASP A 192 -8.75 -12.69 -16.33
C ASP A 192 -7.73 -13.83 -16.41
N TRP A 193 -7.83 -14.82 -15.51
CA TRP A 193 -6.88 -15.91 -15.40
C TRP A 193 -6.74 -16.71 -16.69
N SER A 194 -7.85 -16.97 -17.39
CA SER A 194 -7.87 -17.83 -18.59
C SER A 194 -6.95 -17.33 -19.71
N TRP A 195 -6.63 -16.03 -19.76
CA TRP A 195 -5.76 -15.46 -20.79
C TRP A 195 -4.45 -14.86 -20.26
N LEU A 196 -4.39 -14.50 -18.97
CA LEU A 196 -3.20 -13.92 -18.33
C LEU A 196 -2.42 -14.92 -17.49
N GLY A 197 -3.07 -15.94 -16.95
CA GLY A 197 -2.44 -16.92 -16.07
C GLY A 197 -1.23 -17.60 -16.69
N LEU A 198 -0.15 -17.65 -15.94
CA LEU A 198 1.16 -18.21 -16.32
C LEU A 198 1.86 -17.51 -17.51
N LYS A 199 1.32 -16.40 -17.99
CA LYS A 199 1.94 -15.60 -19.03
C LYS A 199 2.98 -14.64 -18.42
N LYS A 200 3.96 -14.27 -19.22
CA LYS A 200 4.81 -13.13 -18.92
C LYS A 200 4.10 -11.85 -19.35
N ILE A 201 4.21 -10.85 -18.53
CA ILE A 201 3.69 -9.51 -18.83
C ILE A 201 4.83 -8.48 -18.71
N ASN A 202 4.94 -7.62 -19.70
CA ASN A 202 5.77 -6.43 -19.60
C ASN A 202 4.94 -5.33 -18.96
N LEU A 203 5.46 -4.69 -17.93
CA LEU A 203 4.82 -3.59 -17.22
C LEU A 203 5.57 -2.29 -17.47
N ARG A 204 4.82 -1.20 -17.61
CA ARG A 204 5.39 0.15 -17.66
C ARG A 204 4.53 1.17 -16.92
N GLN A 205 5.21 2.07 -16.20
CA GLN A 205 4.60 3.21 -15.52
C GLN A 205 5.58 4.37 -15.52
N GLY A 206 5.35 5.39 -16.32
CA GLY A 206 6.33 6.44 -16.58
C GLY A 206 7.63 5.86 -17.16
N THR A 207 8.75 6.05 -16.47
CA THR A 207 10.07 5.49 -16.87
C THR A 207 10.32 4.08 -16.34
N ARG A 208 9.49 3.59 -15.43
CA ARG A 208 9.64 2.26 -14.83
C ARG A 208 9.28 1.17 -15.82
N ARG A 209 10.02 0.07 -15.80
CA ARG A 209 9.80 -1.10 -16.65
C ARG A 209 10.20 -2.35 -15.89
N ILE A 210 9.37 -3.40 -15.98
CA ILE A 210 9.69 -4.74 -15.48
C ILE A 210 8.95 -5.78 -16.31
N THR A 211 9.52 -6.98 -16.42
CA THR A 211 8.78 -8.16 -16.88
C THR A 211 8.49 -9.04 -15.69
N ALA A 212 7.23 -9.40 -15.48
CA ALA A 212 6.79 -10.32 -14.44
C ALA A 212 6.07 -11.52 -15.05
N THR A 213 5.99 -12.61 -14.31
CA THR A 213 5.14 -13.75 -14.66
C THR A 213 3.91 -13.75 -13.78
N VAL A 214 2.75 -13.97 -14.37
CA VAL A 214 1.47 -14.08 -13.66
C VAL A 214 1.39 -15.47 -13.03
N TYR A 215 1.89 -15.60 -11.82
CA TYR A 215 1.83 -16.86 -11.06
C TYR A 215 0.63 -16.96 -10.15
N ASP A 216 -0.01 -15.83 -9.86
CA ASP A 216 -1.04 -15.76 -8.83
C ASP A 216 -2.34 -15.13 -9.32
N GLY A 217 -3.42 -15.40 -8.59
CA GLY A 217 -4.75 -14.92 -8.87
C GLY A 217 -5.40 -14.30 -7.65
N CYS A 218 -5.88 -13.06 -7.81
CA CYS A 218 -6.66 -12.36 -6.82
C CYS A 218 -8.11 -12.84 -6.87
N SER A 219 -8.60 -13.40 -5.76
CA SER A 219 -9.97 -13.92 -5.61
C SER A 219 -10.80 -13.02 -4.69
N ASP A 220 -11.94 -12.58 -5.17
CA ASP A 220 -12.89 -11.79 -4.36
C ASP A 220 -13.38 -12.53 -3.10
N SER A 221 -13.35 -13.87 -3.11
CA SER A 221 -13.74 -14.68 -1.96
C SER A 221 -12.76 -14.57 -0.78
N ASP A 222 -11.52 -14.20 -1.04
CA ASP A 222 -10.49 -14.10 -0.01
C ASP A 222 -10.49 -12.75 0.71
N CYS A 223 -11.18 -11.75 0.13
CA CYS A 223 -11.13 -10.37 0.61
C CYS A 223 -12.44 -9.59 0.41
N GLU A 224 -13.58 -10.25 0.44
CA GLU A 224 -14.90 -9.62 0.35
C GLU A 224 -15.08 -8.69 -0.87
N GLY A 225 -14.56 -9.09 -2.04
CA GLY A 225 -14.71 -8.34 -3.28
C GLY A 225 -13.60 -7.31 -3.55
N CYS A 226 -12.49 -7.36 -2.82
CA CYS A 226 -11.42 -6.36 -2.98
C CYS A 226 -10.81 -6.37 -4.38
N CYS A 227 -10.71 -7.52 -5.04
CA CYS A 227 -10.13 -7.64 -6.37
C CYS A 227 -10.97 -6.90 -7.41
N THR A 228 -12.30 -7.08 -7.36
CA THR A 228 -13.24 -6.33 -8.20
C THR A 228 -13.24 -4.84 -7.85
N ALA A 229 -13.20 -4.47 -6.57
CA ALA A 229 -13.17 -3.08 -6.14
C ALA A 229 -11.91 -2.33 -6.61
N ASN A 230 -10.83 -3.06 -6.86
CA ASN A 230 -9.56 -2.51 -7.33
C ASN A 230 -9.41 -2.52 -8.86
N LEU A 231 -10.43 -2.89 -9.64
CA LEU A 231 -10.36 -2.80 -11.09
C LEU A 231 -10.34 -1.34 -11.56
N ALA A 232 -9.43 -0.99 -12.46
CA ALA A 232 -9.40 0.33 -13.10
C ALA A 232 -8.73 0.28 -14.48
N GLY A 233 -8.60 1.42 -15.13
CA GLY A 233 -8.10 1.50 -16.50
C GLY A 233 -9.08 0.85 -17.47
N ASP A 234 -8.65 -0.21 -18.13
CA ASP A 234 -9.47 -0.99 -19.07
C ASP A 234 -10.25 -2.11 -18.34
N GLY A 235 -10.38 -2.02 -17.01
CA GLY A 235 -11.08 -3.01 -16.20
C GLY A 235 -10.18 -4.15 -15.72
N TYR A 236 -8.87 -3.92 -15.62
CA TYR A 236 -7.89 -4.89 -15.16
C TYR A 236 -7.27 -4.52 -13.81
N LEU A 237 -6.78 -5.56 -13.13
CA LEU A 237 -5.97 -5.48 -11.92
C LEU A 237 -4.65 -6.18 -12.19
N ILE A 238 -3.55 -5.52 -11.91
CA ILE A 238 -2.22 -6.12 -11.76
C ILE A 238 -1.79 -5.91 -10.32
N ASP A 239 -1.57 -7.02 -9.62
CA ASP A 239 -1.21 -7.04 -8.22
C ASP A 239 0.20 -7.61 -8.09
N LEU A 240 1.18 -6.77 -7.72
CA LEU A 240 2.58 -7.18 -7.70
C LEU A 240 2.94 -7.77 -6.33
N GLU A 241 3.60 -8.92 -6.35
CA GLU A 241 4.22 -9.44 -5.14
C GLU A 241 5.26 -8.43 -4.63
N LYS A 242 5.37 -8.28 -3.31
CA LYS A 242 6.20 -7.28 -2.63
C LYS A 242 7.61 -7.10 -3.22
N TYR A 243 8.34 -8.18 -3.45
CA TYR A 243 9.71 -8.10 -3.99
C TYR A 243 9.73 -7.66 -5.46
N THR A 244 8.71 -8.01 -6.23
CA THR A 244 8.52 -7.50 -7.60
C THR A 244 8.19 -6.03 -7.59
N MET A 245 7.29 -5.61 -6.71
CA MET A 245 6.91 -4.21 -6.52
C MET A 245 8.12 -3.35 -6.15
N GLN A 246 8.97 -3.83 -5.24
CA GLN A 246 10.22 -3.14 -4.86
C GLN A 246 11.17 -2.96 -6.04
N ARG A 247 11.31 -3.98 -6.90
CA ARG A 247 12.15 -3.89 -8.13
C ARG A 247 11.54 -2.97 -9.18
N PHE A 248 10.23 -2.95 -9.30
CA PHE A 248 9.52 -2.06 -10.21
C PHE A 248 9.54 -0.61 -9.73
N GLY A 249 9.59 -0.40 -8.42
CA GLY A 249 9.63 0.91 -7.78
C GLY A 249 8.27 1.60 -7.74
N SER A 250 7.18 0.85 -7.82
CA SER A 250 5.81 1.34 -7.65
C SER A 250 4.87 0.16 -7.32
N GLY A 251 3.89 0.39 -6.46
CA GLY A 251 2.86 -0.56 -6.08
C GLY A 251 1.45 0.02 -6.16
N SER A 252 1.25 1.12 -6.90
CA SER A 252 -0.06 1.77 -6.99
C SER A 252 -0.24 2.58 -8.27
N GLY A 253 -1.49 2.99 -8.53
CA GLY A 253 -1.87 3.84 -9.67
C GLY A 253 -2.07 3.05 -10.96
N ILE A 254 -2.22 3.77 -12.09
CA ILE A 254 -2.41 3.13 -13.38
C ILE A 254 -1.07 2.66 -13.94
N VAL A 255 -1.01 1.38 -14.27
CA VAL A 255 0.08 0.74 -14.99
C VAL A 255 -0.39 0.30 -16.37
N GLU A 256 0.51 0.30 -17.35
CA GLU A 256 0.26 -0.32 -18.63
C GLU A 256 0.97 -1.68 -18.70
N PHE A 257 0.28 -2.66 -19.25
CA PHE A 257 0.84 -4.00 -19.44
C PHE A 257 0.67 -4.53 -20.86
N GLN A 258 1.57 -5.39 -21.26
CA GLN A 258 1.61 -6.07 -22.56
C GLN A 258 1.84 -7.56 -22.29
N VAL A 259 1.05 -8.41 -22.93
CA VAL A 259 1.14 -9.87 -22.73
C VAL A 259 2.17 -10.46 -23.67
N CYS A 260 3.05 -11.32 -23.13
CA CYS A 260 4.06 -12.07 -23.85
C CYS A 260 3.73 -13.58 -23.81
N ASN A 261 3.99 -14.27 -24.89
CA ASN A 261 3.74 -15.73 -24.98
C ASN A 261 4.90 -16.54 -24.39
#